data_db022d24596a7a592374678f89560cdd
#
_entry.id   db022d24596a7a592374678f89560cdd
#
_cell.length_a   1.000
_cell.length_b   1.000
_cell.length_c   1.000
_cell.angle_alpha   90.00
_cell.angle_beta   90.00
_cell.angle_gamma   90.00
#
_symmetry.space_group_name_H-M   'P 1'
#
loop_
_entity.id
_entity.type
_entity.pdbx_description
1 polymer ?
#
loop_
_entity_poly.entity_id
_entity_poly.type
_entity_poly.pdbx_seq_one_letter_code
_entity_poly.pdbx_strand_id
1 'polypeptide(L)'
;MLFRSPDIVKSYDYDSTLKTRGLGAKTTHEFLNQLEKEFNNMVASVEKYGGFYIGRYETGNINQDTPVIQKGNTNISSQTWYNMYKRCKNIKGANTNVETGMIWGNQWDRTLMWLIETGSKTKEQIADDSTSWGNYYNATFEYVNSSGSTATKNEGSSTRIPTGSAEYTKANNIYDLVGNVRDWTMEAGSTYLRVYRGGGYDLSGGSYPADYRYYNNPTSSSNYYGCRSALYIK
;
A
#
# COMPACT_ATOMS: atom_id res chain seq x y z
N MET A 1 -19.81 8.65 3.25
CA MET A 1 -18.33 8.72 3.32
C MET A 1 -17.87 9.72 2.27
N LEU A 2 -17.41 10.88 2.69
CA LEU A 2 -16.96 11.92 1.77
C LEU A 2 -15.55 11.51 1.30
N PHE A 3 -15.40 11.24 0.01
CA PHE A 3 -14.10 11.10 -0.63
C PHE A 3 -13.33 12.40 -0.47
N ARG A 4 -12.53 12.49 0.57
CA ARG A 4 -11.54 13.54 0.74
C ARG A 4 -10.18 12.92 0.50
N SER A 5 -9.74 12.99 -0.70
CA SER A 5 -8.31 12.85 -0.91
C SER A 5 -7.86 13.90 -1.90
N PRO A 6 -7.23 14.98 -1.44
CA PRO A 6 -6.23 15.59 -2.27
C PRO A 6 -5.04 14.63 -2.25
N ASP A 7 -5.06 13.60 -3.12
CA ASP A 7 -3.87 12.76 -3.37
C ASP A 7 -2.67 13.62 -3.81
N ILE A 8 -2.95 14.88 -4.14
CA ILE A 8 -1.96 15.85 -4.58
C ILE A 8 -2.13 17.15 -3.80
N VAL A 9 -1.13 17.50 -3.00
CA VAL A 9 -1.03 18.81 -2.34
C VAL A 9 -0.05 19.69 -3.12
N LYS A 10 -0.50 20.89 -3.48
CA LYS A 10 0.20 21.81 -4.39
C LYS A 10 1.43 22.54 -3.82
N SER A 11 1.84 22.25 -2.58
CA SER A 11 3.00 22.90 -1.99
C SER A 11 3.89 21.90 -1.26
N TYR A 12 4.86 21.37 -1.96
CA TYR A 12 5.94 20.56 -1.41
C TYR A 12 7.26 21.29 -1.59
N ASP A 13 7.92 21.63 -0.49
CA ASP A 13 9.25 22.20 -0.52
C ASP A 13 10.31 21.10 -0.33
N TYR A 14 10.64 20.41 -1.42
CA TYR A 14 11.58 19.27 -1.41
C TYR A 14 12.70 19.37 -2.45
N ASP A 15 12.97 20.55 -2.97
CA ASP A 15 13.89 20.75 -4.09
C ASP A 15 15.28 20.15 -3.87
N SER A 16 15.81 20.23 -2.66
CA SER A 16 17.15 19.72 -2.37
C SER A 16 17.25 18.19 -2.39
N THR A 17 16.15 17.49 -2.22
CA THR A 17 16.11 16.01 -2.11
C THR A 17 15.63 15.33 -3.40
N LEU A 18 14.90 16.01 -4.26
CA LEU A 18 14.35 15.43 -5.49
C LEU A 18 15.43 15.05 -6.50
N LYS A 19 16.45 15.90 -6.67
CA LYS A 19 17.57 15.65 -7.61
C LYS A 19 18.35 14.39 -7.27
N THR A 20 18.51 14.08 -5.98
CA THR A 20 19.28 12.94 -5.49
C THR A 20 18.50 11.63 -5.50
N ARG A 21 17.19 11.67 -5.75
CA ARG A 21 16.29 10.51 -5.62
C ARG A 21 15.96 9.80 -6.92
N GLY A 22 16.45 10.29 -8.05
CA GLY A 22 16.25 9.65 -9.36
C GLY A 22 14.77 9.57 -9.78
N LEU A 23 13.97 10.59 -9.47
CA LEU A 23 12.53 10.64 -9.75
C LEU A 23 12.21 11.23 -11.14
N GLY A 24 13.23 11.68 -11.89
CA GLY A 24 13.06 12.30 -13.21
C GLY A 24 12.68 13.79 -13.16
N ALA A 25 12.16 14.29 -12.04
CA ALA A 25 11.83 15.69 -11.84
C ALA A 25 13.03 16.46 -11.27
N LYS A 26 13.20 17.71 -11.66
CA LYS A 26 14.29 18.59 -11.21
C LYS A 26 13.85 19.55 -10.13
N THR A 27 12.56 19.86 -10.07
CA THR A 27 11.96 20.78 -9.11
C THR A 27 10.73 20.14 -8.46
N THR A 28 10.31 20.66 -7.31
CA THR A 28 9.06 20.29 -6.65
C THR A 28 7.86 20.50 -7.57
N HIS A 29 7.83 21.60 -8.29
CA HIS A 29 6.74 21.91 -9.21
C HIS A 29 6.62 20.86 -10.33
N GLU A 30 7.75 20.48 -10.96
CA GLU A 30 7.77 19.40 -11.95
C GLU A 30 7.28 18.08 -11.39
N PHE A 31 7.67 17.75 -10.15
CA PHE A 31 7.22 16.52 -9.51
C PHE A 31 5.72 16.51 -9.22
N LEU A 32 5.18 17.63 -8.74
CA LEU A 32 3.74 17.77 -8.51
C LEU A 32 2.94 17.67 -9.81
N ASN A 33 3.39 18.31 -10.87
CA ASN A 33 2.77 18.19 -12.20
C ASN A 33 2.83 16.74 -12.72
N GLN A 34 3.92 16.03 -12.45
CA GLN A 34 4.03 14.60 -12.79
C GLN A 34 3.01 13.77 -12.01
N LEU A 35 2.87 13.97 -10.72
CA LEU A 35 1.87 13.27 -9.90
C LEU A 35 0.44 13.58 -10.35
N GLU A 36 0.14 14.83 -10.64
CA GLU A 36 -1.17 15.24 -11.16
C GLU A 36 -1.50 14.56 -12.48
N LYS A 37 -0.53 14.52 -13.41
CA LYS A 37 -0.68 13.80 -14.66
C LYS A 37 -0.92 12.30 -14.46
N GLU A 38 -0.18 11.68 -13.56
CA GLU A 38 -0.35 10.25 -13.24
C GLU A 38 -1.72 9.96 -12.63
N PHE A 39 -2.18 10.81 -11.73
CA PHE A 39 -3.51 10.72 -11.15
C PHE A 39 -4.61 10.84 -12.22
N ASN A 40 -4.53 11.86 -13.08
CA ASN A 40 -5.51 12.08 -14.14
C ASN A 40 -5.52 10.92 -15.16
N ASN A 41 -4.36 10.36 -15.49
CA ASN A 41 -4.27 9.18 -16.36
C ASN A 41 -4.93 7.95 -15.72
N MET A 42 -4.73 7.75 -14.42
CA MET A 42 -5.39 6.67 -13.67
C MET A 42 -6.91 6.86 -13.67
N VAL A 43 -7.41 8.07 -13.40
CA VAL A 43 -8.85 8.37 -13.42
C VAL A 43 -9.43 8.12 -14.80
N ALA A 44 -8.84 8.66 -15.85
CA ALA A 44 -9.29 8.44 -17.23
C ALA A 44 -9.31 6.95 -17.62
N SER A 45 -8.32 6.18 -17.16
CA SER A 45 -8.32 4.73 -17.38
C SER A 45 -9.49 4.04 -16.67
N VAL A 46 -9.72 4.37 -15.40
CA VAL A 46 -10.84 3.80 -14.62
C VAL A 46 -12.18 4.14 -15.26
N GLU A 47 -12.36 5.37 -15.73
CA GLU A 47 -13.58 5.80 -16.45
C GLU A 47 -13.77 5.02 -17.76
N LYS A 48 -12.70 4.82 -18.51
CA LYS A 48 -12.74 4.11 -19.80
C LYS A 48 -12.94 2.62 -19.68
N TYR A 49 -12.26 1.97 -18.73
CA TYR A 49 -12.20 0.51 -18.63
C TYR A 49 -12.96 -0.05 -17.44
N GLY A 50 -13.60 0.77 -16.62
CA GLY A 50 -14.48 0.36 -15.53
C GLY A 50 -13.77 -0.04 -14.23
N GLY A 51 -12.44 0.12 -14.12
CA GLY A 51 -11.74 -0.26 -12.90
C GLY A 51 -10.23 -0.23 -12.98
N PHE A 52 -9.61 -0.72 -11.93
CA PHE A 52 -8.17 -0.88 -11.79
C PHE A 52 -7.86 -2.24 -11.16
N TYR A 53 -6.61 -2.68 -11.26
CA TYR A 53 -6.13 -3.89 -10.60
C TYR A 53 -5.33 -3.50 -9.36
N ILE A 54 -5.50 -4.24 -8.28
CA ILE A 54 -4.73 -4.12 -7.05
C ILE A 54 -3.83 -5.35 -6.87
N GLY A 55 -2.63 -5.15 -6.35
CA GLY A 55 -1.74 -6.26 -6.02
C GLY A 55 -2.40 -7.24 -5.05
N ARG A 56 -2.48 -8.52 -5.43
CA ARG A 56 -3.00 -9.59 -4.57
C ARG A 56 -2.20 -9.71 -3.27
N TYR A 57 -0.90 -9.45 -3.34
CA TYR A 57 0.05 -9.50 -2.25
C TYR A 57 0.69 -8.13 -2.06
N GLU A 58 1.24 -7.88 -0.88
CA GLU A 58 2.11 -6.73 -0.68
C GLU A 58 3.31 -6.80 -1.65
N THR A 59 3.83 -5.66 -2.00
CA THR A 59 4.99 -5.59 -2.89
C THR A 59 6.22 -6.17 -2.20
N GLY A 60 6.85 -7.15 -2.82
CA GLY A 60 8.00 -7.89 -2.29
C GLY A 60 9.30 -7.61 -3.02
N ASN A 61 10.36 -8.31 -2.61
CA ASN A 61 11.67 -8.35 -3.23
C ASN A 61 12.49 -7.06 -3.09
N ILE A 62 12.81 -6.74 -1.85
CA ILE A 62 13.47 -5.50 -1.42
C ILE A 62 14.83 -5.22 -2.11
N ASN A 63 15.53 -6.25 -2.58
CA ASN A 63 16.90 -6.14 -3.11
C ASN A 63 16.96 -5.99 -4.63
N GLN A 64 15.82 -5.88 -5.31
CA GLN A 64 15.74 -5.73 -6.77
C GLN A 64 15.17 -4.37 -7.15
N ASP A 65 15.66 -3.80 -8.23
CA ASP A 65 15.14 -2.55 -8.79
C ASP A 65 13.70 -2.71 -9.30
N THR A 66 13.31 -3.92 -9.68
CA THR A 66 11.95 -4.28 -10.06
C THR A 66 11.33 -5.15 -8.97
N PRO A 67 10.44 -4.61 -8.14
CA PRO A 67 9.73 -5.39 -7.14
C PRO A 67 8.73 -6.34 -7.79
N VAL A 68 8.34 -7.39 -7.06
CA VAL A 68 7.37 -8.39 -7.52
C VAL A 68 6.18 -8.46 -6.58
N ILE A 69 5.04 -8.91 -7.13
CA ILE A 69 3.82 -9.19 -6.38
C ILE A 69 3.63 -10.72 -6.42
N GLN A 70 4.17 -11.41 -5.43
CA GLN A 70 4.21 -12.87 -5.40
C GLN A 70 4.01 -13.41 -3.99
N LYS A 71 3.27 -14.51 -3.87
CA LYS A 71 3.03 -15.23 -2.62
C LYS A 71 4.35 -15.71 -2.00
N GLY A 72 4.44 -15.59 -0.68
CA GLY A 72 5.58 -16.10 0.10
C GLY A 72 6.82 -15.20 0.08
N ASN A 73 6.81 -14.09 -0.65
CA ASN A 73 7.92 -13.16 -0.63
C ASN A 73 7.94 -12.33 0.67
N THR A 74 9.14 -11.95 1.05
CA THR A 74 9.33 -10.89 2.04
C THR A 74 8.91 -9.57 1.42
N ASN A 75 7.96 -8.91 2.05
CA ASN A 75 7.51 -7.59 1.61
C ASN A 75 8.63 -6.55 1.70
N ILE A 76 8.63 -5.63 0.76
CA ILE A 76 9.55 -4.48 0.78
C ILE A 76 9.29 -3.67 2.04
N SER A 77 10.35 -3.39 2.78
CA SER A 77 10.29 -2.51 3.95
C SER A 77 11.58 -1.70 4.07
N SER A 78 11.69 -0.88 5.10
CA SER A 78 12.87 -0.03 5.34
C SER A 78 13.24 0.86 4.15
N GLN A 79 12.22 1.29 3.41
CA GLN A 79 12.34 2.18 2.27
C GLN A 79 11.55 3.46 2.51
N THR A 80 12.03 4.55 1.93
CA THR A 80 11.30 5.82 1.91
C THR A 80 10.10 5.74 0.96
N TRP A 81 9.11 6.61 1.14
CA TRP A 81 8.00 6.75 0.21
C TRP A 81 8.48 6.94 -1.25
N TYR A 82 9.54 7.74 -1.45
CA TYR A 82 10.10 7.98 -2.79
C TYR A 82 10.66 6.72 -3.44
N ASN A 83 11.34 5.88 -2.66
CA ASN A 83 11.85 4.61 -3.17
C ASN A 83 10.73 3.65 -3.51
N MET A 84 9.67 3.58 -2.67
CA MET A 84 8.49 2.77 -2.94
C MET A 84 7.75 3.25 -4.20
N TYR A 85 7.53 4.56 -4.33
CA TYR A 85 6.94 5.17 -5.51
C TYR A 85 7.68 4.76 -6.80
N LYS A 86 8.99 4.95 -6.83
CA LYS A 86 9.83 4.60 -7.98
C LYS A 86 9.74 3.12 -8.32
N ARG A 87 9.82 2.25 -7.33
CA ARG A 87 9.81 0.79 -7.51
C ARG A 87 8.47 0.28 -8.01
N CYS A 88 7.36 0.75 -7.45
CA CYS A 88 6.03 0.36 -7.90
C CYS A 88 5.79 0.70 -9.37
N LYS A 89 6.36 1.79 -9.88
CA LYS A 89 6.30 2.16 -11.31
C LYS A 89 7.03 1.19 -12.23
N ASN A 90 8.01 0.48 -11.73
CA ASN A 90 8.84 -0.44 -12.53
C ASN A 90 8.26 -1.86 -12.61
N ILE A 91 7.19 -2.19 -11.89
CA ILE A 91 6.57 -3.53 -11.89
C ILE A 91 6.09 -3.95 -13.29
N LYS A 92 5.57 -3.01 -14.06
CA LYS A 92 5.11 -3.28 -15.44
C LYS A 92 6.25 -3.72 -16.38
N GLY A 93 7.51 -3.49 -16.03
CA GLY A 93 8.66 -3.75 -16.90
C GLY A 93 8.54 -2.98 -18.23
N ALA A 94 8.75 -3.69 -19.33
CA ALA A 94 8.66 -3.14 -20.68
C ALA A 94 7.23 -3.06 -21.25
N ASN A 95 6.20 -3.45 -20.51
CA ASN A 95 4.82 -3.39 -21.00
C ASN A 95 4.35 -1.95 -21.16
N THR A 96 3.96 -1.57 -22.38
CA THR A 96 3.52 -0.21 -22.73
C THR A 96 2.01 0.00 -22.64
N ASN A 97 1.22 -1.08 -22.52
CA ASN A 97 -0.25 -1.04 -22.50
C ASN A 97 -0.83 -0.83 -21.11
N VAL A 98 0.01 -0.86 -20.09
CA VAL A 98 -0.39 -0.68 -18.70
C VAL A 98 0.52 0.29 -17.99
N GLU A 99 0.00 0.88 -16.93
CA GLU A 99 0.81 1.58 -15.93
C GLU A 99 0.70 0.87 -14.58
N THR A 100 1.80 0.83 -13.86
CA THR A 100 1.85 0.39 -12.47
C THR A 100 2.34 1.53 -11.59
N GLY A 101 1.90 1.53 -10.36
CA GLY A 101 2.30 2.53 -9.39
C GLY A 101 1.94 2.08 -7.98
N MET A 102 2.37 2.86 -7.01
CA MET A 102 1.90 2.70 -5.64
C MET A 102 0.42 3.08 -5.59
N ILE A 103 -0.38 2.37 -4.81
CA ILE A 103 -1.83 2.58 -4.71
C ILE A 103 -2.17 4.01 -4.30
N TRP A 104 -3.19 4.61 -4.92
CA TRP A 104 -3.73 5.90 -4.53
C TRP A 104 -4.70 5.76 -3.35
N GLY A 105 -4.88 6.83 -2.57
CA GLY A 105 -5.79 6.82 -1.44
C GLY A 105 -7.24 6.52 -1.84
N ASN A 106 -7.71 7.07 -2.96
CA ASN A 106 -9.03 6.78 -3.50
C ASN A 106 -9.17 5.34 -4.01
N GLN A 107 -8.11 4.73 -4.56
CA GLN A 107 -8.11 3.31 -4.92
C GLN A 107 -8.18 2.42 -3.67
N TRP A 108 -7.49 2.79 -2.60
CA TRP A 108 -7.60 2.11 -1.31
C TRP A 108 -9.03 2.15 -0.79
N ASP A 109 -9.61 3.35 -0.68
CA ASP A 109 -10.98 3.53 -0.22
C ASP A 109 -12.00 2.76 -1.09
N ARG A 110 -11.82 2.78 -2.41
CA ARG A 110 -12.68 2.01 -3.33
C ARG A 110 -12.52 0.50 -3.11
N THR A 111 -11.31 0.03 -2.84
CA THR A 111 -11.08 -1.38 -2.50
C THR A 111 -11.82 -1.78 -1.23
N LEU A 112 -11.78 -0.96 -0.18
CA LEU A 112 -12.52 -1.22 1.06
C LEU A 112 -14.05 -1.24 0.82
N MET A 113 -14.56 -0.29 0.03
CA MET A 113 -15.97 -0.27 -0.34
C MET A 113 -16.36 -1.54 -1.12
N TRP A 114 -15.54 -1.97 -2.06
CA TRP A 114 -15.78 -3.20 -2.81
C TRP A 114 -15.81 -4.44 -1.91
N LEU A 115 -14.96 -4.52 -0.89
CA LEU A 115 -15.01 -5.60 0.09
C LEU A 115 -16.32 -5.62 0.88
N ILE A 116 -16.89 -4.46 1.18
CA ILE A 116 -18.21 -4.35 1.83
C ILE A 116 -19.32 -4.74 0.85
N GLU A 117 -19.33 -4.17 -0.35
CA GLU A 117 -20.33 -4.41 -1.39
C GLU A 117 -20.44 -5.89 -1.81
N THR A 118 -19.30 -6.60 -1.80
CA THR A 118 -19.25 -8.04 -2.10
C THR A 118 -19.53 -8.94 -0.89
N GLY A 119 -19.79 -8.35 0.28
CA GLY A 119 -20.03 -9.11 1.52
C GLY A 119 -18.79 -9.82 2.09
N SER A 120 -17.60 -9.49 1.58
CA SER A 120 -16.35 -10.07 2.07
C SER A 120 -15.97 -9.58 3.46
N LYS A 121 -16.25 -8.30 3.73
CA LYS A 121 -16.02 -7.64 5.02
C LYS A 121 -17.21 -6.77 5.38
N THR A 122 -17.46 -6.61 6.68
CA THR A 122 -18.48 -5.68 7.19
C THR A 122 -17.88 -4.28 7.39
N LYS A 123 -18.73 -3.28 7.60
CA LYS A 123 -18.29 -1.92 7.93
C LYS A 123 -17.49 -1.88 9.23
N GLU A 124 -17.93 -2.63 10.22
CA GLU A 124 -17.27 -2.74 11.53
C GLU A 124 -15.87 -3.36 11.39
N GLN A 125 -15.73 -4.41 10.58
CA GLN A 125 -14.42 -5.00 10.28
C GLN A 125 -13.48 -4.05 9.53
N ILE A 126 -14.01 -3.09 8.79
CA ILE A 126 -13.21 -2.10 8.04
C ILE A 126 -12.86 -0.89 8.90
N ALA A 127 -13.81 -0.38 9.73
CA ALA A 127 -13.68 0.92 10.37
C ALA A 127 -13.48 0.86 11.89
N ASP A 128 -13.92 -0.21 12.54
CA ASP A 128 -13.86 -0.29 14.01
C ASP A 128 -12.78 -1.26 14.49
N ASP A 129 -12.73 -2.48 13.92
CA ASP A 129 -11.71 -3.49 14.27
C ASP A 129 -11.41 -4.45 13.12
N SER A 130 -10.21 -4.34 12.58
CA SER A 130 -9.70 -5.21 11.52
C SER A 130 -8.89 -6.41 12.02
N THR A 131 -8.81 -6.64 13.34
CA THR A 131 -8.00 -7.72 13.93
C THR A 131 -8.33 -9.09 13.33
N SER A 132 -9.60 -9.37 13.06
CA SER A 132 -10.10 -10.69 12.62
C SER A 132 -9.65 -11.11 11.22
N TRP A 133 -8.95 -10.25 10.48
CA TRP A 133 -8.52 -10.53 9.10
C TRP A 133 -7.18 -9.88 8.72
N GLY A 134 -6.39 -9.48 9.69
CA GLY A 134 -5.10 -8.84 9.50
C GLY A 134 -4.01 -9.37 10.43
N ASN A 135 -2.78 -9.31 10.00
CA ASN A 135 -1.63 -9.61 10.84
C ASN A 135 -1.35 -8.44 11.78
N TYR A 136 -2.11 -8.37 12.87
CA TYR A 136 -1.97 -7.37 13.93
C TYR A 136 -1.33 -7.96 15.19
N TYR A 137 -0.80 -7.09 16.05
CA TYR A 137 -0.24 -7.48 17.35
C TYR A 137 -1.21 -8.32 18.19
N ASN A 138 -2.50 -7.98 18.19
CA ASN A 138 -3.55 -8.62 18.96
C ASN A 138 -4.29 -9.75 18.20
N ALA A 139 -3.73 -10.28 17.11
CA ALA A 139 -4.31 -11.40 16.36
C ALA A 139 -3.57 -12.72 16.66
N THR A 140 -4.29 -13.85 16.60
CA THR A 140 -3.73 -15.21 16.67
C THR A 140 -4.18 -16.00 15.45
N PHE A 141 -3.23 -16.57 14.68
CA PHE A 141 -3.52 -17.37 13.48
C PHE A 141 -2.31 -18.22 13.07
N GLU A 142 -2.54 -19.17 12.18
CA GLU A 142 -1.48 -19.96 11.54
C GLU A 142 -1.05 -19.35 10.21
N TYR A 143 0.23 -19.48 9.90
CA TYR A 143 0.84 -19.03 8.65
C TYR A 143 1.96 -19.98 8.22
N VAL A 144 2.34 -19.94 6.94
CA VAL A 144 3.50 -20.66 6.41
C VAL A 144 4.72 -19.75 6.48
N ASN A 145 5.71 -20.13 7.25
CA ASN A 145 6.93 -19.36 7.42
C ASN A 145 7.89 -19.48 6.21
N SER A 146 8.99 -18.76 6.22
CA SER A 146 9.95 -18.72 5.11
C SER A 146 10.65 -20.08 4.83
N SER A 147 10.60 -21.03 5.77
CA SER A 147 11.09 -22.39 5.56
C SER A 147 10.04 -23.34 4.98
N GLY A 148 8.83 -22.86 4.72
CA GLY A 148 7.71 -23.66 4.22
C GLY A 148 6.95 -24.45 5.29
N SER A 149 7.24 -24.22 6.57
CA SER A 149 6.59 -24.90 7.69
C SER A 149 5.45 -24.06 8.25
N THR A 150 4.39 -24.72 8.72
CA THR A 150 3.33 -24.06 9.45
C THR A 150 3.83 -23.56 10.81
N ALA A 151 3.51 -22.34 11.14
CA ALA A 151 3.81 -21.71 12.42
C ALA A 151 2.60 -20.95 12.92
N THR A 152 2.50 -20.77 14.24
CA THR A 152 1.43 -19.98 14.86
C THR A 152 1.98 -18.60 15.23
N LYS A 153 1.31 -17.56 14.77
CA LYS A 153 1.45 -16.20 15.28
C LYS A 153 0.49 -16.04 16.43
N ASN A 154 1.01 -15.83 17.63
CA ASN A 154 0.20 -15.60 18.83
C ASN A 154 -0.08 -14.11 19.05
N GLU A 155 -1.18 -13.81 19.70
CA GLU A 155 -1.45 -12.49 20.29
C GLU A 155 -0.27 -12.05 21.16
N GLY A 156 0.06 -10.77 21.15
CA GLY A 156 1.22 -10.22 21.85
C GLY A 156 2.53 -10.34 21.06
N SER A 157 2.51 -10.97 19.89
CA SER A 157 3.71 -11.11 19.03
C SER A 157 3.73 -10.09 17.91
N SER A 158 4.79 -9.30 17.82
CA SER A 158 5.07 -8.39 16.70
C SER A 158 5.85 -9.12 15.61
N THR A 159 5.19 -10.05 14.92
CA THR A 159 5.81 -10.89 13.89
C THR A 159 5.34 -10.50 12.50
N ARG A 160 6.25 -10.01 11.66
CA ARG A 160 6.01 -9.84 10.24
C ARG A 160 6.05 -11.20 9.54
N ILE A 161 5.07 -11.49 8.69
CA ILE A 161 4.97 -12.75 7.95
C ILE A 161 5.27 -12.54 6.46
N PRO A 162 5.68 -13.58 5.72
CA PRO A 162 5.76 -13.54 4.27
C PRO A 162 4.39 -13.23 3.68
N THR A 163 4.31 -12.33 2.69
CA THR A 163 3.01 -11.93 2.14
C THR A 163 2.25 -13.11 1.53
N GLY A 164 0.95 -13.19 1.80
CA GLY A 164 0.09 -14.28 1.34
C GLY A 164 0.33 -15.62 2.04
N SER A 165 1.04 -15.65 3.15
CA SER A 165 1.37 -16.90 3.86
C SER A 165 0.27 -17.40 4.79
N ALA A 166 -0.76 -16.61 5.04
CA ALA A 166 -1.89 -16.95 5.90
C ALA A 166 -3.24 -16.73 5.20
N GLU A 167 -4.11 -17.74 5.17
CA GLU A 167 -5.49 -17.56 4.67
C GLU A 167 -6.31 -16.64 5.61
N TYR A 168 -5.90 -16.53 6.87
CA TYR A 168 -6.49 -15.62 7.84
C TYR A 168 -6.46 -14.15 7.39
N THR A 169 -5.39 -13.72 6.71
CA THR A 169 -5.20 -12.34 6.26
C THR A 169 -5.82 -12.03 4.88
N LYS A 170 -6.68 -12.92 4.40
CA LYS A 170 -7.30 -12.82 3.07
C LYS A 170 -8.66 -12.14 3.12
N ALA A 171 -8.87 -11.23 2.19
CA ALA A 171 -10.18 -10.65 1.86
C ALA A 171 -10.42 -10.79 0.36
N ASN A 172 -11.42 -11.58 -0.05
CA ASN A 172 -11.56 -12.07 -1.43
C ASN A 172 -10.25 -12.73 -1.90
N ASN A 173 -9.57 -12.15 -2.88
CA ASN A 173 -8.26 -12.63 -3.37
C ASN A 173 -7.11 -11.68 -3.02
N ILE A 174 -7.28 -10.78 -2.06
CA ILE A 174 -6.27 -9.85 -1.59
C ILE A 174 -5.80 -10.34 -0.22
N TYR A 175 -4.48 -10.49 -0.06
CA TYR A 175 -3.83 -10.88 1.19
C TYR A 175 -3.15 -9.68 1.83
N ASP A 176 -3.11 -9.66 3.15
CA ASP A 176 -2.37 -8.67 3.94
C ASP A 176 -2.72 -7.22 3.57
N LEU A 177 -4.00 -6.97 3.21
CA LEU A 177 -4.47 -5.59 2.99
C LEU A 177 -4.45 -4.81 4.30
N VAL A 178 -4.58 -5.51 5.42
CA VAL A 178 -4.51 -4.93 6.76
C VAL A 178 -3.57 -5.74 7.66
N GLY A 179 -2.93 -5.05 8.57
CA GLY A 179 -1.85 -5.62 9.37
C GLY A 179 -0.59 -5.81 8.52
N ASN A 180 0.28 -6.69 8.94
CA ASN A 180 1.58 -6.99 8.37
C ASN A 180 2.46 -5.75 8.23
N VAL A 181 2.57 -5.08 7.09
CA VAL A 181 3.23 -3.79 6.99
C VAL A 181 2.25 -2.67 6.66
N ARG A 182 2.57 -1.46 7.13
CA ARG A 182 1.80 -0.26 6.80
C ARG A 182 2.10 0.13 5.38
N ASP A 183 1.11 0.10 4.52
CA ASP A 183 1.28 0.39 3.11
C ASP A 183 1.30 1.90 2.85
N TRP A 184 2.44 2.43 2.41
CA TRP A 184 2.50 3.76 1.84
C TRP A 184 1.54 3.88 0.66
N THR A 185 0.86 5.00 0.60
CA THR A 185 -0.02 5.35 -0.53
C THR A 185 0.44 6.63 -1.21
N MET A 186 -0.16 6.93 -2.36
CA MET A 186 0.04 8.21 -3.04
C MET A 186 -0.67 9.37 -2.34
N GLU A 187 -1.54 9.07 -1.35
CA GLU A 187 -2.32 10.07 -0.60
C GLU A 187 -1.41 11.01 0.19
N ALA A 188 -1.71 12.31 0.14
CA ALA A 188 -1.05 13.34 0.93
C ALA A 188 -1.83 13.61 2.23
N GLY A 189 -1.17 13.47 3.38
CA GLY A 189 -1.76 13.81 4.68
C GLY A 189 -1.71 15.32 4.96
N SER A 190 -0.70 15.98 4.43
CA SER A 190 -0.51 17.43 4.48
C SER A 190 0.56 17.84 3.47
N THR A 191 0.96 19.11 3.49
CA THR A 191 2.06 19.64 2.68
C THR A 191 3.36 18.84 2.77
N TYR A 192 3.64 18.24 3.94
CA TYR A 192 4.92 17.56 4.22
C TYR A 192 4.80 16.07 4.47
N LEU A 193 3.58 15.52 4.48
CA LEU A 193 3.32 14.18 4.95
C LEU A 193 2.65 13.33 3.89
N ARG A 194 3.01 12.05 3.85
CA ARG A 194 2.34 11.03 3.05
C ARG A 194 1.60 10.07 3.97
N VAL A 195 0.46 9.58 3.48
CA VAL A 195 -0.40 8.66 4.21
C VAL A 195 0.06 7.22 3.98
N TYR A 196 0.05 6.43 5.04
CA TYR A 196 0.06 4.98 4.97
C TYR A 196 -1.21 4.41 5.61
N ARG A 197 -1.58 3.24 5.16
CA ARG A 197 -2.86 2.58 5.41
C ARG A 197 -2.65 1.15 5.89
N GLY A 198 -3.72 0.54 6.40
CA GLY A 198 -3.79 -0.88 6.71
C GLY A 198 -3.28 -1.31 8.08
N GLY A 199 -2.70 -0.41 8.87
CA GLY A 199 -2.11 -0.79 10.17
C GLY A 199 -0.85 -1.65 10.00
N GLY A 200 -0.42 -2.38 11.00
CA GLY A 200 0.81 -3.18 10.95
C GLY A 200 0.89 -4.25 12.02
N TYR A 201 1.83 -5.17 11.86
CA TYR A 201 2.04 -6.33 12.74
C TYR A 201 2.36 -5.97 14.20
N ASP A 202 2.74 -4.73 14.46
CA ASP A 202 3.09 -4.18 15.77
C ASP A 202 1.96 -3.35 16.40
N LEU A 203 0.82 -3.23 15.71
CA LEU A 203 -0.33 -2.43 16.09
C LEU A 203 -1.56 -3.29 16.40
N SER A 204 -2.54 -2.69 17.07
CA SER A 204 -3.87 -3.30 17.29
C SER A 204 -4.81 -2.98 16.13
N GLY A 205 -5.58 -3.96 15.66
CA GLY A 205 -6.55 -3.79 14.58
C GLY A 205 -7.72 -2.88 14.94
N GLY A 206 -8.07 -2.78 16.22
CA GLY A 206 -9.09 -1.85 16.70
C GLY A 206 -8.62 -0.40 16.78
N SER A 207 -7.32 -0.17 17.03
CA SER A 207 -6.76 1.20 17.05
C SER A 207 -6.35 1.70 15.65
N TYR A 208 -6.05 0.78 14.75
CA TYR A 208 -5.54 1.07 13.40
C TYR A 208 -6.26 0.19 12.36
N PRO A 209 -7.59 0.33 12.21
CA PRO A 209 -8.36 -0.46 11.27
C PRO A 209 -8.04 -0.12 9.81
N ALA A 210 -8.66 -0.85 8.87
CA ALA A 210 -8.38 -0.78 7.44
C ALA A 210 -8.53 0.62 6.83
N ASP A 211 -9.50 1.40 7.31
CA ASP A 211 -9.80 2.74 6.81
C ASP A 211 -8.97 3.83 7.49
N TYR A 212 -8.24 3.50 8.55
CA TYR A 212 -7.42 4.46 9.29
C TYR A 212 -6.34 5.07 8.41
N ARG A 213 -6.19 6.39 8.49
CA ARG A 213 -5.18 7.17 7.80
C ARG A 213 -4.12 7.62 8.79
N TYR A 214 -2.96 7.05 8.68
CA TYR A 214 -1.80 7.54 9.40
C TYR A 214 -0.82 8.19 8.44
N TYR A 215 0.06 9.03 8.92
CA TYR A 215 0.96 9.79 8.04
C TYR A 215 2.34 9.95 8.65
N ASN A 216 3.32 10.09 7.79
CA ASN A 216 4.68 10.41 8.18
C ASN A 216 5.41 11.19 7.07
N ASN A 217 6.60 11.67 7.40
CA ASN A 217 7.47 12.32 6.43
C ASN A 217 7.88 11.30 5.34
N PRO A 218 7.77 11.64 4.05
CA PRO A 218 8.11 10.72 2.96
C PRO A 218 9.60 10.32 2.91
N THR A 219 10.46 10.97 3.69
CA THR A 219 11.86 10.58 3.86
C THR A 219 12.05 9.52 4.95
N SER A 220 11.03 9.29 5.79
CA SER A 220 11.09 8.27 6.83
C SER A 220 11.16 6.88 6.22
N SER A 221 11.99 6.03 6.82
CA SER A 221 12.08 4.60 6.48
C SER A 221 11.99 3.78 7.76
N SER A 222 11.30 2.66 7.70
CA SER A 222 11.15 1.74 8.82
C SER A 222 10.81 0.34 8.29
N ASN A 223 11.15 -0.69 9.06
CA ASN A 223 10.73 -2.07 8.80
C ASN A 223 9.21 -2.28 8.94
N TYR A 224 8.48 -1.29 9.47
CA TYR A 224 7.03 -1.28 9.54
C TYR A 224 6.35 -0.78 8.26
N TYR A 225 7.07 -0.13 7.35
CA TYR A 225 6.50 0.45 6.13
C TYR A 225 6.74 -0.44 4.94
N GLY A 226 5.69 -0.68 4.20
CA GLY A 226 5.65 -1.36 2.93
C GLY A 226 4.95 -0.54 1.86
N CYS A 227 4.54 -1.18 0.81
CA CYS A 227 3.68 -0.61 -0.22
C CYS A 227 2.89 -1.69 -0.94
N ARG A 228 1.74 -1.29 -1.47
CA ARG A 228 0.93 -2.09 -2.37
C ARG A 228 0.86 -1.41 -3.72
N SER A 229 1.05 -2.21 -4.76
CA SER A 229 0.99 -1.71 -6.13
C SER A 229 -0.41 -1.83 -6.70
N ALA A 230 -0.76 -0.86 -7.54
CA ALA A 230 -1.93 -0.91 -8.39
C ALA A 230 -1.50 -0.86 -9.86
N LEU A 231 -2.39 -1.33 -10.76
CA LEU A 231 -2.20 -1.32 -12.20
C LEU A 231 -3.47 -0.83 -12.87
N TYR A 232 -3.30 -0.03 -13.91
CA TYR A 232 -4.40 0.38 -14.79
C TYR A 232 -4.00 0.27 -16.27
N ILE A 233 -4.98 0.13 -17.14
CA ILE A 233 -4.81 0.01 -18.59
C ILE A 233 -4.65 1.41 -19.19
N LYS A 234 -3.84 1.58 -20.21
CA LYS A 234 -3.68 2.86 -20.95
C LYS A 234 -4.75 3.06 -21.99
#